data_2b8f676ddf7b965f04eddbefe4a4d646
#
_entry.id   2b8f676ddf7b965f04eddbefe4a4d646
#
_cell.length_a   1.000
_cell.length_b   1.000
_cell.length_c   1.000
_cell.angle_alpha   90.00
_cell.angle_beta   90.00
_cell.angle_gamma   90.00
#
_symmetry.space_group_name_H-M   'P 1'
#
loop_
_entity.id
_entity.type
_entity.pdbx_description
1 polymer ?
#
loop_
_entity_poly.entity_id
_entity_poly.type
_entity_poly.pdbx_seq_one_letter_code
_entity_poly.pdbx_strand_id
1 'polypeptide(L)' 'MATLQELRINQGLSQRQLAERAGLSPGAVWRLEHQGSGHPGTLKKVADVLGVRPVDLLKQGE' A
#
# COMPACT_ATOMS: atom_id res chain seq x y z
N MET A 1 -5.84 -11.28 -8.59
CA MET A 1 -5.49 -9.86 -8.41
C MET A 1 -4.39 -9.72 -7.37
N ALA A 2 -3.49 -8.78 -7.58
CA ALA A 2 -2.40 -8.57 -6.63
C ALA A 2 -2.89 -7.77 -5.42
N THR A 3 -2.56 -8.23 -4.23
CA THR A 3 -2.82 -7.48 -3.02
C THR A 3 -1.74 -6.43 -2.84
N LEU A 4 -1.97 -5.48 -1.93
CA LEU A 4 -0.95 -4.51 -1.57
C LEU A 4 0.34 -5.21 -1.12
N GLN A 5 0.21 -6.26 -0.32
CA GLN A 5 1.35 -7.02 0.14
C GLN A 5 2.14 -7.61 -1.02
N GLU A 6 1.44 -8.20 -1.99
CA GLU A 6 2.10 -8.77 -3.16
C GLU A 6 2.82 -7.71 -3.98
N LEU A 7 2.18 -6.57 -4.19
CA LEU A 7 2.80 -5.47 -4.93
C LEU A 7 4.05 -4.97 -4.22
N ARG A 8 3.98 -4.86 -2.90
CA ARG A 8 5.12 -4.43 -2.10
C ARG A 8 6.27 -5.42 -2.20
N ILE A 9 5.97 -6.70 -2.01
CA ILE A 9 6.98 -7.76 -2.04
C ILE A 9 7.62 -7.85 -3.42
N ASN A 10 6.84 -7.70 -4.47
CA ASN A 10 7.38 -7.73 -5.83
C ASN A 10 8.41 -6.64 -6.08
N GLN A 11 8.34 -5.54 -5.33
CA GLN A 11 9.32 -4.47 -5.45
C GLN A 11 10.44 -4.58 -4.42
N GLY A 12 10.45 -5.65 -3.65
CA GLY A 12 11.50 -5.89 -2.68
C GLY A 12 11.44 -4.98 -1.47
N LEU A 13 10.25 -4.47 -1.12
CA LEU A 13 10.09 -3.53 -0.02
C LEU A 13 9.49 -4.21 1.20
N SER A 14 10.04 -3.89 2.38
CA SER A 14 9.40 -4.23 3.65
C SER A 14 8.28 -3.20 3.91
N GLN A 15 7.41 -3.51 4.88
CA GLN A 15 6.39 -2.54 5.29
C GLN A 15 7.03 -1.22 5.73
N ARG A 16 8.12 -1.31 6.46
CA ARG A 16 8.83 -0.13 6.92
C ARG A 16 9.39 0.67 5.75
N GLN A 17 10.01 0.00 4.80
CA GLN A 17 10.57 0.67 3.63
C GLN A 17 9.49 1.35 2.80
N LEU A 18 8.36 0.68 2.60
CA LEU A 18 7.25 1.28 1.87
C LEU A 18 6.74 2.51 2.61
N ALA A 19 6.58 2.40 3.93
CA ALA A 19 6.12 3.54 4.74
C ALA A 19 7.08 4.72 4.61
N GLU A 20 8.37 4.47 4.69
CA GLU A 20 9.36 5.53 4.57
C GLU A 20 9.27 6.23 3.20
N ARG A 21 9.15 5.45 2.14
CA ARG A 21 9.06 6.02 0.79
C ARG A 21 7.76 6.79 0.57
N ALA A 22 6.68 6.34 1.21
CA ALA A 22 5.38 7.00 1.09
C ALA A 22 5.19 8.13 2.09
N GLY A 23 6.16 8.33 3.00
CA GLY A 23 6.03 9.36 4.02
C GLY A 23 5.00 9.03 5.08
N LEU A 24 4.83 7.75 5.38
CA LEU A 24 3.83 7.27 6.33
C LEU A 24 4.50 6.53 7.48
N SER A 25 3.72 6.27 8.54
CA SER A 25 4.19 5.40 9.61
C SER A 25 4.05 3.93 9.19
N PRO A 26 4.90 3.03 9.74
CA PRO A 26 4.76 1.60 9.44
C PRO A 26 3.38 1.05 9.79
N GLY A 27 2.75 1.57 10.83
CA GLY A 27 1.41 1.16 11.20
C GLY A 27 0.38 1.46 10.13
N ALA A 28 0.55 2.54 9.39
CA ALA A 28 -0.37 2.89 8.32
C ALA A 28 -0.31 1.85 7.19
N VAL A 29 0.89 1.41 6.82
CA VAL A 29 1.05 0.37 5.81
C VAL A 29 0.44 -0.95 6.30
N TRP A 30 0.71 -1.31 7.55
CA TRP A 30 0.14 -2.52 8.13
C TRP A 30 -1.38 -2.51 8.06
N ARG A 31 -1.99 -1.38 8.41
CA ARG A 31 -3.45 -1.25 8.37
C ARG A 31 -3.99 -1.41 6.96
N LEU A 32 -3.32 -0.81 5.98
CA LEU A 32 -3.75 -0.95 4.59
C LEU A 32 -3.70 -2.40 4.14
N GLU A 33 -2.65 -3.13 4.53
CA GLU A 33 -2.51 -4.53 4.12
C GLU A 33 -3.53 -5.43 4.80
N HIS A 34 -3.84 -5.17 6.06
CA HIS A 34 -4.72 -6.04 6.84
C HIS A 34 -6.19 -5.64 6.76
N GLN A 35 -6.48 -4.36 6.64
CA GLN A 35 -7.86 -3.88 6.59
C GLN A 35 -8.36 -3.62 5.18
N GLY A 36 -7.45 -3.49 4.24
CA GLY A 36 -7.82 -3.26 2.85
C GLY A 36 -8.41 -1.89 2.57
N SER A 37 -8.33 -0.97 3.51
CA SER A 37 -8.88 0.36 3.31
C SER A 37 -8.05 1.38 4.10
N GLY A 38 -8.22 2.64 3.72
CA GLY A 38 -7.53 3.73 4.37
C GLY A 38 -8.00 5.05 3.80
N HIS A 39 -7.45 6.14 4.30
CA HIS A 39 -7.78 7.44 3.77
C HIS A 39 -7.31 7.56 2.32
N PRO A 40 -8.08 8.26 1.46
CA PRO A 40 -7.69 8.42 0.05
C PRO A 40 -6.29 9.00 -0.12
N GLY A 41 -5.88 9.94 0.71
CA GLY A 41 -4.54 10.51 0.66
C GLY A 41 -3.45 9.49 0.97
N THR A 42 -3.69 8.61 1.92
CA THR A 42 -2.77 7.53 2.27
C THR A 42 -2.65 6.53 1.13
N LEU A 43 -3.80 6.14 0.55
CA LEU A 43 -3.82 5.23 -0.59
C LEU A 43 -3.05 5.80 -1.77
N LYS A 44 -3.22 7.10 -2.04
CA LYS A 44 -2.53 7.74 -3.14
C LYS A 44 -1.02 7.72 -2.94
N LYS A 45 -0.55 8.01 -1.74
CA LYS A 45 0.87 8.00 -1.44
C LYS A 45 1.48 6.63 -1.67
N VAL A 46 0.81 5.59 -1.20
CA VAL A 46 1.28 4.22 -1.36
C VAL A 46 1.23 3.82 -2.85
N ALA A 47 0.14 4.16 -3.53
CA ALA A 47 -0.01 3.84 -4.94
C ALA A 47 1.09 4.49 -5.78
N ASP A 48 1.43 5.75 -5.47
CA ASP A 48 2.49 6.47 -6.18
C ASP A 48 3.84 5.75 -6.02
N VAL A 49 4.15 5.28 -4.82
CA VAL A 49 5.40 4.55 -4.58
C VAL A 49 5.42 3.24 -5.35
N LEU A 50 4.30 2.54 -5.39
CA LEU A 50 4.20 1.24 -6.04
C LEU A 50 4.00 1.34 -7.54
N GLY A 51 3.73 2.53 -8.07
CA GLY A 51 3.51 2.71 -9.49
C GLY A 51 2.18 2.17 -9.98
N VAL A 52 1.18 2.15 -9.13
CA VAL A 52 -0.17 1.68 -9.48
C VAL A 52 -1.18 2.78 -9.19
N ARG A 53 -2.43 2.57 -9.62
CA ARG A 53 -3.50 3.51 -9.32
C ARG A 53 -4.07 3.22 -7.94
N PRO A 54 -4.51 4.25 -7.21
CA PRO A 54 -5.12 4.01 -5.89
C PRO A 54 -6.30 3.03 -5.95
N VAL A 55 -7.08 3.06 -7.02
CA VAL A 55 -8.22 2.16 -7.16
C VAL A 55 -7.79 0.70 -7.20
N ASP A 56 -6.58 0.43 -7.67
CA ASP A 56 -6.08 -0.95 -7.71
C ASP A 56 -5.88 -1.51 -6.31
N LEU A 57 -5.62 -0.64 -5.34
CA LEU A 57 -5.49 -1.05 -3.95
C LEU A 57 -6.83 -1.31 -3.29
N LEU A 58 -7.89 -0.68 -3.78
CA LEU A 58 -9.22 -0.82 -3.21
C LEU A 58 -9.93 -2.09 -3.65
N LYS A 59 -9.45 -2.73 -4.69
CA LYS A 59 -10.09 -3.94 -5.23
C LYS A 59 -9.69 -5.21 -4.50
N GLN A 60 -8.85 -5.10 -3.51
CA GLN A 60 -8.43 -6.25 -2.74
C GLN A 60 -9.60 -6.79 -1.94
N GLY A 61 -9.74 -8.11 -1.93
CA GLY A 61 -10.78 -8.74 -1.15
C GLY A 61 -12.11 -8.90 -1.86
N GLU A 62 -12.18 -8.58 -3.12
CA GLU A 62 -13.39 -8.87 -3.89
C GLU A 62 -13.45 -10.32 -4.30
#